data_2aebfd1d7fdeeb79eec55fcfe6fb2f46
#
_entry.id   2aebfd1d7fdeeb79eec55fcfe6fb2f46
#
_cell.length_a   1.000
_cell.length_b   1.000
_cell.length_c   1.000
_cell.angle_alpha   90.00
_cell.angle_beta   90.00
_cell.angle_gamma   90.00
#
_symmetry.space_group_name_H-M   'P 1'
#
loop_
_entity.id
_entity.type
_entity.pdbx_description
1 polymer ?
#
loop_
_entity_poly.entity_id
_entity_poly.type
_entity_poly.pdbx_seq_one_letter_code
_entity_poly.pdbx_strand_id
1 'polypeptide(L)'
;MAAQQRLTKLADDYADSPYASHALYQAAVLAERRGQDTNFEEANKLIEQLAQRYPQSDLLFYARLKQGDLLRKLSQFALAQRAYEAVINRFPQHAEVLAAQMSLADCHGAQSSSDSAHAERAVEIYERLLALPQAPLDLRVEAGFKLGSTLDKRGQTERAQTIWWRDVVTGFLLPDGQAEQLGAKGRYWMGRTLVELGASFERQEKLEQAREAWQLVRRYKLPGESLAEAKLARFIVLGGKP
;
A
#
# COMPACT_ATOMS: atom_id res chain seq x y z
N MET A 1 24.87 12.79 2.78
CA MET A 1 25.86 12.84 1.67
C MET A 1 27.09 11.99 1.95
N ALA A 2 27.92 12.26 2.96
CA ALA A 2 29.18 11.53 3.17
C ALA A 2 29.06 9.98 3.24
N ALA A 3 28.04 9.46 3.95
CA ALA A 3 27.82 8.01 4.02
C ALA A 3 27.47 7.39 2.67
N GLN A 4 26.60 8.03 1.89
CA GLN A 4 26.24 7.57 0.56
C GLN A 4 27.45 7.55 -0.38
N GLN A 5 28.25 8.63 -0.39
CA GLN A 5 29.46 8.69 -1.22
C GLN A 5 30.48 7.61 -0.86
N ARG A 6 30.65 7.31 0.44
CA ARG A 6 31.51 6.22 0.90
C ARG A 6 31.02 4.85 0.41
N LEU A 7 29.70 4.61 0.44
CA LEU A 7 29.11 3.37 -0.05
C LEU A 7 29.26 3.21 -1.56
N THR A 8 29.02 4.29 -2.32
CA THR A 8 29.24 4.28 -3.78
C THR A 8 30.71 4.00 -4.10
N LYS A 9 31.63 4.72 -3.44
CA LYS A 9 33.07 4.49 -3.60
C LYS A 9 33.48 3.06 -3.24
N LEU A 10 32.94 2.49 -2.15
CA LEU A 10 33.18 1.10 -1.78
C LEU A 10 32.77 0.13 -2.89
N ALA A 11 31.60 0.35 -3.50
CA ALA A 11 31.13 -0.48 -4.61
C ALA A 11 32.00 -0.34 -5.87
N ASP A 12 32.65 0.82 -6.06
CA ASP A 12 33.55 1.04 -7.20
C ASP A 12 34.96 0.49 -6.91
N ASP A 13 35.52 0.74 -5.73
CA ASP A 13 36.86 0.28 -5.36
C ASP A 13 36.94 -1.26 -5.20
N TYR A 14 35.81 -1.89 -4.84
CA TYR A 14 35.71 -3.32 -4.58
C TYR A 14 34.58 -3.98 -5.39
N ALA A 15 34.57 -3.75 -6.72
CA ALA A 15 33.51 -4.17 -7.62
C ALA A 15 33.22 -5.69 -7.60
N ASP A 16 34.25 -6.51 -7.38
CA ASP A 16 34.14 -7.96 -7.30
C ASP A 16 33.74 -8.49 -5.92
N SER A 17 33.58 -7.61 -4.95
CA SER A 17 33.13 -7.98 -3.60
C SER A 17 31.67 -8.40 -3.58
N PRO A 18 31.27 -9.46 -2.84
CA PRO A 18 29.89 -9.82 -2.64
C PRO A 18 29.06 -8.71 -1.97
N TYR A 19 29.72 -7.74 -1.33
CA TYR A 19 29.06 -6.59 -0.69
C TYR A 19 28.86 -5.38 -1.60
N ALA A 20 29.40 -5.38 -2.81
CA ALA A 20 29.32 -4.22 -3.70
C ALA A 20 27.87 -3.90 -4.11
N SER A 21 27.05 -4.92 -4.41
CA SER A 21 25.62 -4.74 -4.67
C SER A 21 24.87 -4.19 -3.46
N HIS A 22 25.18 -4.66 -2.25
CA HIS A 22 24.59 -4.16 -1.01
C HIS A 22 24.97 -2.70 -0.74
N ALA A 23 26.21 -2.32 -1.03
CA ALA A 23 26.65 -0.93 -0.90
C ALA A 23 25.88 0.01 -1.84
N LEU A 24 25.68 -0.37 -3.11
CA LEU A 24 24.85 0.40 -4.05
C LEU A 24 23.39 0.50 -3.59
N TYR A 25 22.81 -0.59 -3.11
CA TYR A 25 21.44 -0.58 -2.60
C TYR A 25 21.29 0.36 -1.40
N GLN A 26 22.19 0.29 -0.43
CA GLN A 26 22.17 1.18 0.73
C GLN A 26 22.43 2.64 0.36
N ALA A 27 23.32 2.90 -0.62
CA ALA A 27 23.53 4.24 -1.15
C ALA A 27 22.24 4.81 -1.76
N ALA A 28 21.48 4.00 -2.51
CA ALA A 28 20.18 4.39 -3.06
C ALA A 28 19.14 4.69 -1.96
N VAL A 29 19.08 3.86 -0.92
CA VAL A 29 18.20 4.10 0.24
C VAL A 29 18.53 5.41 0.94
N LEU A 30 19.82 5.73 1.12
CA LEU A 30 20.27 6.99 1.71
C LEU A 30 19.95 8.20 0.82
N ALA A 31 20.03 8.04 -0.50
CA ALA A 31 19.62 9.08 -1.45
C ALA A 31 18.10 9.33 -1.32
N GLU A 32 17.28 8.29 -1.38
CA GLU A 32 15.82 8.36 -1.28
C GLU A 32 15.35 9.07 0.00
N ARG A 33 16.00 8.80 1.14
CA ARG A 33 15.64 9.39 2.44
C ARG A 33 15.70 10.92 2.49
N ARG A 34 16.39 11.58 1.57
CA ARG A 34 16.44 13.05 1.49
C ARG A 34 15.15 13.67 0.92
N GLY A 35 14.32 12.88 0.25
CA GLY A 35 12.93 13.21 -0.05
C GLY A 35 12.68 14.25 -1.15
N GLN A 36 13.67 14.57 -2.00
CA GLN A 36 13.53 15.49 -3.14
C GLN A 36 13.62 14.74 -4.46
N ASP A 37 13.02 15.24 -5.53
CA ASP A 37 13.00 14.60 -6.85
C ASP A 37 14.40 14.29 -7.36
N THR A 38 15.34 15.24 -7.25
CA THR A 38 16.75 15.04 -7.61
C THR A 38 17.40 13.88 -6.83
N ASN A 39 16.98 13.65 -5.59
CA ASN A 39 17.46 12.54 -4.76
C ASN A 39 16.81 11.21 -5.16
N PHE A 40 15.56 11.24 -5.61
CA PHE A 40 14.89 10.06 -6.16
C PHE A 40 15.52 9.65 -7.50
N GLU A 41 15.87 10.61 -8.37
CA GLU A 41 16.63 10.36 -9.61
C GLU A 41 18.01 9.77 -9.31
N GLU A 42 18.72 10.31 -8.33
CA GLU A 42 20.02 9.79 -7.90
C GLU A 42 19.89 8.36 -7.36
N ALA A 43 18.90 8.10 -6.51
CA ALA A 43 18.60 6.77 -6.02
C ALA A 43 18.28 5.79 -7.17
N ASN A 44 17.48 6.22 -8.15
CA ASN A 44 17.16 5.40 -9.33
C ASN A 44 18.41 5.03 -10.14
N LYS A 45 19.33 5.98 -10.37
CA LYS A 45 20.60 5.70 -11.05
C LYS A 45 21.44 4.67 -10.31
N LEU A 46 21.50 4.74 -8.98
CA LEU A 46 22.25 3.76 -8.17
C LEU A 46 21.60 2.35 -8.25
N ILE A 47 20.27 2.27 -8.28
CA ILE A 47 19.56 1.01 -8.48
C ILE A 47 19.80 0.44 -9.89
N GLU A 48 19.83 1.29 -10.91
CA GLU A 48 20.17 0.87 -12.28
C GLU A 48 21.58 0.32 -12.37
N GLN A 49 22.56 0.99 -11.76
CA GLN A 49 23.94 0.52 -11.67
C GLN A 49 24.02 -0.86 -10.99
N LEU A 50 23.31 -1.04 -9.86
CA LEU A 50 23.23 -2.34 -9.20
C LEU A 50 22.71 -3.42 -10.15
N ALA A 51 21.57 -3.16 -10.80
CA ALA A 51 20.92 -4.15 -11.65
C ALA A 51 21.73 -4.50 -12.91
N GLN A 52 22.54 -3.56 -13.44
CA GLN A 52 23.41 -3.77 -14.59
C GLN A 52 24.70 -4.49 -14.21
N ARG A 53 25.35 -4.06 -13.12
CA ARG A 53 26.65 -4.62 -12.69
C ARG A 53 26.49 -5.97 -11.98
N TYR A 54 25.37 -6.18 -11.27
CA TYR A 54 25.14 -7.37 -10.43
C TYR A 54 23.80 -8.05 -10.73
N PRO A 55 23.62 -8.58 -11.97
CA PRO A 55 22.34 -9.17 -12.42
C PRO A 55 21.96 -10.46 -11.69
N GLN A 56 22.88 -11.04 -10.93
CA GLN A 56 22.70 -12.26 -10.13
C GLN A 56 22.63 -11.95 -8.61
N SER A 57 22.60 -10.66 -8.22
CA SER A 57 22.49 -10.29 -6.80
C SER A 57 21.16 -10.78 -6.22
N ASP A 58 21.20 -11.27 -4.98
CA ASP A 58 20.03 -11.59 -4.15
C ASP A 58 19.16 -10.37 -3.86
N LEU A 59 19.73 -9.16 -3.95
CA LEU A 59 19.00 -7.90 -3.83
C LEU A 59 18.25 -7.48 -5.11
N LEU A 60 18.37 -8.21 -6.22
CA LEU A 60 17.81 -7.75 -7.49
C LEU A 60 16.30 -7.57 -7.47
N PHE A 61 15.56 -8.45 -6.75
CA PHE A 61 14.13 -8.28 -6.53
C PHE A 61 13.84 -6.94 -5.85
N TYR A 62 14.47 -6.69 -4.71
CA TYR A 62 14.26 -5.46 -3.92
C TYR A 62 14.73 -4.20 -4.66
N ALA A 63 15.83 -4.30 -5.40
CA ALA A 63 16.35 -3.21 -6.22
C ALA A 63 15.33 -2.81 -7.30
N ARG A 64 14.81 -3.77 -8.04
CA ARG A 64 13.81 -3.49 -9.09
C ARG A 64 12.47 -3.03 -8.52
N LEU A 65 12.03 -3.59 -7.39
CA LEU A 65 10.84 -3.10 -6.68
C LEU A 65 11.02 -1.64 -6.28
N LYS A 66 12.16 -1.31 -5.65
CA LYS A 66 12.52 0.06 -5.29
C LYS A 66 12.60 0.99 -6.49
N GLN A 67 13.09 0.52 -7.64
CA GLN A 67 13.06 1.28 -8.89
C GLN A 67 11.64 1.71 -9.25
N GLY A 68 10.69 0.79 -9.20
CA GLY A 68 9.27 1.10 -9.44
C GLY A 68 8.75 2.15 -8.45
N ASP A 69 9.08 2.03 -7.16
CA ASP A 69 8.66 2.98 -6.13
C ASP A 69 9.24 4.40 -6.36
N LEU A 70 10.52 4.49 -6.74
CA LEU A 70 11.18 5.77 -7.04
C LEU A 70 10.57 6.43 -8.28
N LEU A 71 10.34 5.65 -9.35
CA LEU A 71 9.69 6.15 -10.57
C LEU A 71 8.26 6.63 -10.29
N ARG A 72 7.52 5.94 -9.43
CA ARG A 72 6.18 6.36 -8.99
C ARG A 72 6.22 7.67 -8.20
N LYS A 73 7.21 7.86 -7.31
CA LYS A 73 7.42 9.13 -6.59
C LYS A 73 7.74 10.28 -7.53
N LEU A 74 8.47 10.01 -8.61
CA LEU A 74 8.75 10.95 -9.70
C LEU A 74 7.56 11.16 -10.66
N SER A 75 6.39 10.57 -10.37
CA SER A 75 5.21 10.57 -11.26
C SER A 75 5.46 9.97 -12.65
N GLN A 76 6.52 9.18 -12.81
CA GLN A 76 6.86 8.46 -14.03
C GLN A 76 6.13 7.11 -14.10
N PHE A 77 4.79 7.17 -14.10
CA PHE A 77 3.93 6.01 -13.87
C PHE A 77 4.10 4.89 -14.91
N ALA A 78 4.25 5.23 -16.19
CA ALA A 78 4.46 4.21 -17.23
C ALA A 78 5.77 3.43 -17.05
N LEU A 79 6.83 4.09 -16.59
CA LEU A 79 8.10 3.42 -16.28
C LEU A 79 7.99 2.61 -14.98
N ALA A 80 7.28 3.12 -13.97
CA ALA A 80 7.03 2.40 -12.73
C ALA A 80 6.26 1.10 -12.98
N GLN A 81 5.21 1.12 -13.80
CA GLN A 81 4.44 -0.06 -14.20
C GLN A 81 5.33 -1.12 -14.83
N ARG A 82 6.15 -0.74 -15.82
CA ARG A 82 7.10 -1.65 -16.47
C ARG A 82 8.09 -2.27 -15.47
N ALA A 83 8.57 -1.48 -14.51
CA ALA A 83 9.47 -1.97 -13.47
C ALA A 83 8.78 -3.02 -12.57
N TYR A 84 7.55 -2.76 -12.12
CA TYR A 84 6.79 -3.71 -11.29
C TYR A 84 6.42 -4.98 -12.07
N GLU A 85 5.96 -4.86 -13.32
CA GLU A 85 5.66 -6.00 -14.18
C GLU A 85 6.91 -6.87 -14.43
N ALA A 86 8.06 -6.24 -14.67
CA ALA A 86 9.31 -6.96 -14.84
C ALA A 86 9.71 -7.75 -13.57
N VAL A 87 9.50 -7.16 -12.37
CA VAL A 87 9.74 -7.85 -11.09
C VAL A 87 8.80 -9.04 -10.93
N ILE A 88 7.50 -8.84 -11.13
CA ILE A 88 6.47 -9.87 -10.97
C ILE A 88 6.74 -11.05 -11.92
N ASN A 89 7.08 -10.77 -13.17
CA ASN A 89 7.32 -11.79 -14.19
C ASN A 89 8.64 -12.53 -13.96
N ARG A 90 9.69 -11.84 -13.50
CA ARG A 90 11.00 -12.45 -13.26
C ARG A 90 11.06 -13.26 -11.98
N PHE A 91 10.30 -12.87 -10.96
CA PHE A 91 10.36 -13.46 -9.62
C PHE A 91 8.98 -13.91 -9.11
N PRO A 92 8.23 -14.73 -9.88
CA PRO A 92 6.84 -15.07 -9.55
C PRO A 92 6.69 -15.87 -8.24
N GLN A 93 7.76 -16.52 -7.79
CA GLN A 93 7.79 -17.32 -6.56
C GLN A 93 8.45 -16.60 -5.37
N HIS A 94 8.83 -15.33 -5.54
CA HIS A 94 9.42 -14.57 -4.45
C HIS A 94 8.41 -14.32 -3.34
N ALA A 95 8.83 -14.45 -2.08
CA ALA A 95 7.94 -14.32 -0.92
C ALA A 95 7.17 -12.98 -0.89
N GLU A 96 7.79 -11.92 -1.40
CA GLU A 96 7.21 -10.57 -1.43
C GLU A 96 6.62 -10.17 -2.79
N VAL A 97 6.41 -11.11 -3.72
CA VAL A 97 5.85 -10.79 -5.05
C VAL A 97 4.45 -10.15 -4.97
N LEU A 98 3.67 -10.51 -3.95
CA LEU A 98 2.35 -9.90 -3.71
C LEU A 98 2.46 -8.41 -3.32
N ALA A 99 3.53 -8.00 -2.65
CA ALA A 99 3.80 -6.59 -2.38
C ALA A 99 4.11 -5.82 -3.68
N ALA A 100 4.84 -6.43 -4.62
CA ALA A 100 5.06 -5.85 -5.95
C ALA A 100 3.75 -5.70 -6.74
N GLN A 101 2.85 -6.69 -6.66
CA GLN A 101 1.52 -6.60 -7.28
C GLN A 101 0.67 -5.49 -6.64
N MET A 102 0.73 -5.30 -5.32
CA MET A 102 0.09 -4.19 -4.63
C MET A 102 0.63 -2.85 -5.12
N SER A 103 1.95 -2.71 -5.25
CA SER A 103 2.58 -1.48 -5.76
C SER A 103 2.20 -1.19 -7.22
N LEU A 104 2.05 -2.22 -8.06
CA LEU A 104 1.53 -2.08 -9.43
C LEU A 104 0.09 -1.57 -9.42
N ALA A 105 -0.78 -2.14 -8.58
CA ALA A 105 -2.15 -1.68 -8.44
C ALA A 105 -2.23 -0.22 -7.94
N ASP A 106 -1.38 0.16 -6.97
CA ASP A 106 -1.26 1.54 -6.50
C ASP A 106 -0.84 2.50 -7.62
N CYS A 107 0.07 2.06 -8.48
CA CYS A 107 0.53 2.82 -9.63
C CYS A 107 -0.61 3.06 -10.63
N HIS A 108 -1.42 2.04 -10.92
CA HIS A 108 -2.64 2.18 -11.71
C HIS A 108 -3.67 3.07 -11.01
N GLY A 109 -3.90 2.88 -9.72
CA GLY A 109 -4.82 3.70 -8.92
C GLY A 109 -4.48 5.19 -8.93
N ALA A 110 -3.20 5.55 -8.93
CA ALA A 110 -2.75 6.93 -9.02
C ALA A 110 -3.10 7.61 -10.36
N GLN A 111 -3.30 6.85 -11.42
CA GLN A 111 -3.66 7.33 -12.76
C GLN A 111 -5.16 7.20 -13.08
N SER A 112 -5.94 6.69 -12.14
CA SER A 112 -7.37 6.37 -12.34
C SER A 112 -8.26 7.57 -12.68
N SER A 113 -7.81 8.78 -12.35
CA SER A 113 -8.52 10.02 -12.69
C SER A 113 -8.32 10.47 -14.13
N SER A 114 -7.23 10.05 -14.77
CA SER A 114 -6.90 10.42 -16.15
C SER A 114 -7.38 9.40 -17.18
N ASP A 115 -7.51 8.12 -16.76
CA ASP A 115 -7.95 7.04 -17.64
C ASP A 115 -8.67 5.95 -16.84
N SER A 116 -9.91 5.62 -17.26
CA SER A 116 -10.73 4.58 -16.64
C SER A 116 -10.09 3.18 -16.73
N ALA A 117 -9.29 2.89 -17.76
CA ALA A 117 -8.60 1.61 -17.91
C ALA A 117 -7.62 1.36 -16.77
N HIS A 118 -6.94 2.40 -16.28
CA HIS A 118 -6.10 2.29 -15.09
C HIS A 118 -6.91 1.96 -13.83
N ALA A 119 -8.08 2.58 -13.66
CA ALA A 119 -8.95 2.24 -12.54
C ALA A 119 -9.40 0.78 -12.58
N GLU A 120 -9.73 0.26 -13.75
CA GLU A 120 -10.14 -1.15 -13.95
C GLU A 120 -9.00 -2.11 -13.63
N ARG A 121 -7.79 -1.81 -14.10
CA ARG A 121 -6.59 -2.60 -13.77
C ARG A 121 -6.29 -2.61 -12.27
N ALA A 122 -6.40 -1.46 -11.60
CA ALA A 122 -6.23 -1.38 -10.15
C ALA A 122 -7.27 -2.25 -9.42
N VAL A 123 -8.54 -2.14 -9.81
CA VAL A 123 -9.64 -2.94 -9.24
C VAL A 123 -9.36 -4.43 -9.41
N GLU A 124 -9.01 -4.90 -10.62
CA GLU A 124 -8.71 -6.30 -10.91
C GLU A 124 -7.60 -6.87 -9.99
N ILE A 125 -6.52 -6.10 -9.81
CA ILE A 125 -5.40 -6.55 -8.98
C ILE A 125 -5.80 -6.57 -7.49
N TYR A 126 -6.49 -5.53 -7.01
CA TYR A 126 -6.94 -5.49 -5.61
C TYR A 126 -7.94 -6.59 -5.30
N GLU A 127 -8.92 -6.87 -6.19
CA GLU A 127 -9.88 -7.98 -6.03
C GLU A 127 -9.15 -9.31 -5.90
N ARG A 128 -8.18 -9.58 -6.77
CA ARG A 128 -7.38 -10.79 -6.72
C ARG A 128 -6.58 -10.91 -5.42
N LEU A 129 -5.93 -9.84 -4.97
CA LEU A 129 -5.15 -9.84 -3.73
C LEU A 129 -6.04 -10.03 -2.50
N LEU A 130 -7.21 -9.40 -2.45
CA LEU A 130 -8.19 -9.55 -1.39
C LEU A 130 -8.68 -11.01 -1.29
N ALA A 131 -8.98 -11.62 -2.44
CA ALA A 131 -9.54 -12.96 -2.51
C ALA A 131 -8.52 -14.10 -2.29
N LEU A 132 -7.20 -13.79 -2.31
CA LEU A 132 -6.13 -14.79 -2.26
C LEU A 132 -5.93 -15.33 -0.84
N PRO A 133 -6.35 -16.59 -0.49
CA PRO A 133 -6.32 -17.07 0.89
C PRO A 133 -4.92 -17.17 1.50
N GLN A 134 -3.91 -17.47 0.67
CA GLN A 134 -2.50 -17.60 1.09
C GLN A 134 -1.78 -16.26 1.22
N ALA A 135 -2.40 -15.15 0.82
CA ALA A 135 -1.79 -13.84 1.01
C ALA A 135 -1.81 -13.45 2.51
N PRO A 136 -0.78 -12.72 2.98
CA PRO A 136 -0.77 -12.22 4.35
C PRO A 136 -2.04 -11.42 4.66
N LEU A 137 -2.60 -11.62 5.87
CA LEU A 137 -3.85 -10.99 6.28
C LEU A 137 -3.80 -9.45 6.15
N ASP A 138 -2.70 -8.84 6.59
CA ASP A 138 -2.50 -7.40 6.50
C ASP A 138 -2.55 -6.88 5.04
N LEU A 139 -2.03 -7.66 4.09
CA LEU A 139 -2.05 -7.31 2.68
C LEU A 139 -3.46 -7.44 2.09
N ARG A 140 -4.23 -8.45 2.50
CA ARG A 140 -5.62 -8.61 2.08
C ARG A 140 -6.49 -7.46 2.59
N VAL A 141 -6.32 -7.05 3.84
CA VAL A 141 -7.03 -5.88 4.41
C VAL A 141 -6.66 -4.60 3.66
N GLU A 142 -5.38 -4.40 3.34
CA GLU A 142 -4.94 -3.27 2.52
C GLU A 142 -5.59 -3.27 1.13
N ALA A 143 -5.60 -4.43 0.46
CA ALA A 143 -6.22 -4.59 -0.84
C ALA A 143 -7.72 -4.25 -0.81
N GLY A 144 -8.44 -4.75 0.19
CA GLY A 144 -9.87 -4.46 0.36
C GLY A 144 -10.16 -2.98 0.62
N PHE A 145 -9.34 -2.32 1.46
CA PHE A 145 -9.44 -0.88 1.65
C PHE A 145 -9.28 -0.11 0.33
N LYS A 146 -8.21 -0.40 -0.41
CA LYS A 146 -7.88 0.29 -1.66
C LYS A 146 -8.89 0.00 -2.77
N LEU A 147 -9.39 -1.23 -2.85
CA LEU A 147 -10.47 -1.62 -3.74
C LEU A 147 -11.71 -0.76 -3.51
N GLY A 148 -12.21 -0.73 -2.28
CA GLY A 148 -13.37 0.08 -1.93
C GLY A 148 -13.14 1.56 -2.21
N SER A 149 -11.97 2.10 -1.85
CA SER A 149 -11.62 3.51 -2.13
C SER A 149 -11.60 3.82 -3.63
N THR A 150 -11.13 2.88 -4.46
CA THR A 150 -11.14 3.05 -5.92
C THR A 150 -12.55 3.04 -6.47
N LEU A 151 -13.41 2.14 -5.98
CA LEU A 151 -14.82 2.06 -6.37
C LEU A 151 -15.62 3.30 -5.94
N ASP A 152 -15.43 3.79 -4.71
CA ASP A 152 -16.12 4.99 -4.21
C ASP A 152 -15.77 6.23 -5.03
N LYS A 153 -14.49 6.43 -5.35
CA LYS A 153 -14.03 7.51 -6.24
C LYS A 153 -14.63 7.45 -7.65
N ARG A 154 -15.04 6.27 -8.10
CA ARG A 154 -15.75 6.05 -9.38
C ARG A 154 -17.26 6.19 -9.26
N GLY A 155 -17.79 6.62 -8.12
CA GLY A 155 -19.21 6.76 -7.85
C GLY A 155 -19.94 5.43 -7.57
N GLN A 156 -19.21 4.31 -7.43
CA GLN A 156 -19.76 2.99 -7.09
C GLN A 156 -19.80 2.80 -5.57
N THR A 157 -20.40 3.77 -4.86
CA THR A 157 -20.36 3.86 -3.40
C THR A 157 -20.98 2.65 -2.71
N GLU A 158 -22.11 2.14 -3.20
CA GLU A 158 -22.74 0.96 -2.58
C GLU A 158 -21.87 -0.30 -2.70
N ARG A 159 -21.22 -0.47 -3.84
CA ARG A 159 -20.26 -1.57 -4.05
C ARG A 159 -19.03 -1.40 -3.14
N ALA A 160 -18.51 -0.19 -2.99
CA ALA A 160 -17.43 0.11 -2.06
C ALA A 160 -17.80 -0.22 -0.62
N GLN A 161 -18.99 0.18 -0.16
CA GLN A 161 -19.52 -0.13 1.17
C GLN A 161 -19.64 -1.65 1.38
N THR A 162 -20.10 -2.38 0.35
CA THR A 162 -20.20 -3.85 0.41
C THR A 162 -18.82 -4.50 0.59
N ILE A 163 -17.81 -4.07 -0.17
CA ILE A 163 -16.44 -4.57 -0.03
C ILE A 163 -15.89 -4.27 1.38
N TRP A 164 -15.99 -3.02 1.82
CA TRP A 164 -15.47 -2.62 3.12
C TRP A 164 -16.16 -3.36 4.27
N TRP A 165 -17.50 -3.46 4.23
CA TRP A 165 -18.25 -4.09 5.31
C TRP A 165 -18.16 -5.62 5.27
N ARG A 166 -18.62 -6.21 4.17
CA ARG A 166 -18.74 -7.67 4.06
C ARG A 166 -17.38 -8.37 3.96
N ASP A 167 -16.52 -7.87 3.03
CA ASP A 167 -15.32 -8.62 2.68
C ASP A 167 -14.15 -8.27 3.59
N VAL A 168 -14.07 -7.03 4.11
CA VAL A 168 -12.98 -6.60 4.99
C VAL A 168 -13.38 -6.71 6.45
N VAL A 169 -14.41 -5.98 6.90
CA VAL A 169 -14.76 -5.91 8.33
C VAL A 169 -15.32 -7.25 8.80
N THR A 170 -16.35 -7.79 8.13
CA THR A 170 -16.94 -9.07 8.49
C THR A 170 -15.98 -10.24 8.22
N GLY A 171 -15.13 -10.14 7.23
CA GLY A 171 -14.17 -11.19 6.88
C GLY A 171 -12.94 -11.27 7.79
N PHE A 172 -12.44 -10.13 8.29
CA PHE A 172 -11.12 -10.06 8.92
C PHE A 172 -11.07 -9.41 10.30
N LEU A 173 -12.16 -8.78 10.77
CA LEU A 173 -12.21 -8.15 12.09
C LEU A 173 -13.18 -8.84 13.03
N LEU A 174 -14.40 -9.17 12.56
CA LEU A 174 -15.47 -9.66 13.41
C LEU A 174 -15.37 -11.13 13.79
N PRO A 175 -14.79 -12.04 12.97
CA PRO A 175 -14.68 -13.45 13.38
C PRO A 175 -13.76 -13.58 14.60
N ASP A 176 -14.09 -14.51 15.49
CA ASP A 176 -13.36 -14.76 16.73
C ASP A 176 -11.87 -15.03 16.45
N GLY A 177 -11.00 -14.32 17.16
CA GLY A 177 -9.55 -14.45 17.05
C GLY A 177 -8.91 -13.86 15.78
N GLN A 178 -9.68 -13.27 14.87
CA GLN A 178 -9.12 -12.67 13.65
C GLN A 178 -8.51 -11.29 13.92
N ALA A 179 -9.11 -10.49 14.79
CA ALA A 179 -8.60 -9.16 15.12
C ALA A 179 -7.19 -9.20 15.72
N GLU A 180 -6.86 -10.24 16.49
CA GLU A 180 -5.55 -10.45 17.13
C GLU A 180 -4.47 -10.87 16.12
N GLN A 181 -4.86 -11.42 14.96
CA GLN A 181 -3.95 -11.81 13.90
C GLN A 181 -3.50 -10.60 13.03
N LEU A 182 -4.20 -9.47 13.14
CA LEU A 182 -3.82 -8.25 12.44
C LEU A 182 -2.53 -7.68 13.00
N GLY A 183 -1.50 -7.59 12.17
CA GLY A 183 -0.29 -6.84 12.44
C GLY A 183 -0.54 -5.32 12.44
N ALA A 184 0.50 -4.55 12.70
CA ALA A 184 0.40 -3.09 12.77
C ALA A 184 -0.15 -2.48 11.44
N LYS A 185 0.27 -3.04 10.30
CA LYS A 185 -0.18 -2.60 8.97
C LYS A 185 -1.66 -2.96 8.73
N GLY A 186 -2.08 -4.17 9.08
CA GLY A 186 -3.47 -4.61 8.99
C GLY A 186 -4.39 -3.77 9.86
N ARG A 187 -4.01 -3.50 11.11
CA ARG A 187 -4.74 -2.62 12.01
C ARG A 187 -4.87 -1.19 11.48
N TYR A 188 -3.81 -0.66 10.86
CA TYR A 188 -3.85 0.65 10.22
C TYR A 188 -4.90 0.68 9.09
N TRP A 189 -4.86 -0.28 8.17
CA TRP A 189 -5.80 -0.31 7.05
C TRP A 189 -7.23 -0.65 7.49
N MET A 190 -7.40 -1.49 8.51
CA MET A 190 -8.72 -1.77 9.11
C MET A 190 -9.33 -0.51 9.73
N GLY A 191 -8.54 0.28 10.47
CA GLY A 191 -8.97 1.57 11.00
C GLY A 191 -9.40 2.53 9.88
N ARG A 192 -8.58 2.62 8.81
CA ARG A 192 -8.92 3.41 7.62
C ARG A 192 -10.21 2.94 6.95
N THR A 193 -10.41 1.62 6.83
CA THR A 193 -11.64 1.04 6.26
C THR A 193 -12.88 1.48 7.03
N LEU A 194 -12.86 1.34 8.34
CA LEU A 194 -14.01 1.72 9.19
C LEU A 194 -14.25 3.24 9.20
N VAL A 195 -13.19 4.05 9.17
CA VAL A 195 -13.30 5.51 9.07
C VAL A 195 -13.95 5.94 7.77
N GLU A 196 -13.50 5.41 6.63
CA GLU A 196 -14.10 5.74 5.32
C GLU A 196 -15.53 5.20 5.21
N LEU A 197 -15.79 4.01 5.73
CA LEU A 197 -17.12 3.40 5.74
C LEU A 197 -18.10 4.23 6.57
N GLY A 198 -17.72 4.63 7.79
CA GLY A 198 -18.54 5.48 8.63
C GLY A 198 -18.84 6.83 7.98
N ALA A 199 -17.83 7.47 7.38
CA ALA A 199 -18.00 8.72 6.64
C ALA A 199 -18.88 8.54 5.39
N SER A 200 -18.77 7.41 4.69
CA SER A 200 -19.61 7.08 3.54
C SER A 200 -21.07 6.90 3.93
N PHE A 201 -21.36 6.21 5.03
CA PHE A 201 -22.72 6.07 5.57
C PHE A 201 -23.30 7.42 6.04
N GLU A 202 -22.50 8.27 6.70
CA GLU A 202 -22.97 9.62 7.08
C GLU A 202 -23.38 10.46 5.85
N ARG A 203 -22.62 10.41 4.74
CA ARG A 203 -22.97 11.11 3.50
C ARG A 203 -24.30 10.64 2.89
N GLN A 204 -24.72 9.41 3.19
CA GLN A 204 -25.99 8.83 2.75
C GLN A 204 -27.08 8.85 3.82
N GLU A 205 -26.86 9.57 4.93
CA GLU A 205 -27.79 9.66 6.06
C GLU A 205 -28.12 8.31 6.72
N LYS A 206 -27.28 7.29 6.49
CA LYS A 206 -27.39 5.96 7.10
C LYS A 206 -26.73 5.97 8.48
N LEU A 207 -27.37 6.71 9.44
CA LEU A 207 -26.75 7.08 10.69
C LEU A 207 -26.44 5.88 11.60
N GLU A 208 -27.29 4.86 11.63
CA GLU A 208 -27.06 3.66 12.47
C GLU A 208 -25.84 2.86 11.97
N GLN A 209 -25.70 2.68 10.65
CA GLN A 209 -24.53 2.00 10.08
C GLN A 209 -23.26 2.83 10.31
N ALA A 210 -23.33 4.14 10.18
CA ALA A 210 -22.21 5.03 10.49
C ALA A 210 -21.76 4.87 11.94
N ARG A 211 -22.73 4.89 12.86
CA ARG A 211 -22.50 4.69 14.30
C ARG A 211 -21.83 3.35 14.59
N GLU A 212 -22.32 2.27 13.99
CA GLU A 212 -21.73 0.94 14.14
C GLU A 212 -20.25 0.92 13.69
N ALA A 213 -19.92 1.49 12.54
CA ALA A 213 -18.56 1.60 12.06
C ALA A 213 -17.66 2.37 13.05
N TRP A 214 -18.13 3.51 13.60
CA TRP A 214 -17.38 4.26 14.61
C TRP A 214 -17.21 3.52 15.93
N GLN A 215 -18.22 2.76 16.37
CA GLN A 215 -18.13 1.91 17.57
C GLN A 215 -17.09 0.82 17.42
N LEU A 216 -16.95 0.21 16.23
CA LEU A 216 -15.93 -0.81 15.95
C LEU A 216 -14.52 -0.23 16.02
N VAL A 217 -14.27 0.99 15.48
CA VAL A 217 -12.97 1.65 15.61
C VAL A 217 -12.55 1.74 17.08
N ARG A 218 -13.47 2.22 17.94
CA ARG A 218 -13.24 2.36 19.39
C ARG A 218 -13.09 1.01 20.09
N ARG A 219 -14.01 0.05 19.82
CA ARG A 219 -14.02 -1.28 20.44
C ARG A 219 -12.70 -2.02 20.25
N TYR A 220 -12.14 -1.96 19.05
CA TYR A 220 -10.91 -2.66 18.68
C TYR A 220 -9.66 -1.77 18.83
N LYS A 221 -9.80 -0.54 19.35
CA LYS A 221 -8.72 0.43 19.54
C LYS A 221 -7.86 0.57 18.27
N LEU A 222 -8.53 0.82 17.15
CA LEU A 222 -7.89 0.97 15.85
C LEU A 222 -7.42 2.41 15.60
N PRO A 223 -6.46 2.64 14.71
CA PRO A 223 -6.11 3.98 14.26
C PRO A 223 -7.35 4.74 13.77
N GLY A 224 -7.52 5.98 14.27
CA GLY A 224 -8.73 6.79 14.05
C GLY A 224 -9.67 6.85 15.27
N GLU A 225 -9.29 6.27 16.41
CA GLU A 225 -10.12 6.22 17.63
C GLU A 225 -10.61 7.63 18.08
N SER A 226 -9.72 8.62 18.13
CA SER A 226 -10.11 9.99 18.52
C SER A 226 -11.15 10.61 17.57
N LEU A 227 -11.06 10.33 16.27
CA LEU A 227 -12.08 10.76 15.31
C LEU A 227 -13.40 10.03 15.55
N ALA A 228 -13.36 8.72 15.78
CA ALA A 228 -14.55 7.92 16.06
C ALA A 228 -15.26 8.39 17.33
N GLU A 229 -14.52 8.69 18.40
CA GLU A 229 -15.08 9.27 19.63
C GLU A 229 -15.78 10.61 19.39
N ALA A 230 -15.12 11.52 18.64
CA ALA A 230 -15.72 12.82 18.30
C ALA A 230 -17.00 12.67 17.47
N LYS A 231 -17.03 11.69 16.56
CA LYS A 231 -18.22 11.35 15.75
C LYS A 231 -19.34 10.80 16.64
N LEU A 232 -19.04 9.80 17.47
CA LEU A 232 -20.01 9.19 18.38
C LEU A 232 -20.63 10.21 19.37
N ALA A 233 -19.84 11.15 19.88
CA ALA A 233 -20.34 12.23 20.75
C ALA A 233 -21.39 13.09 20.05
N ARG A 234 -21.27 13.36 18.75
CA ARG A 234 -22.27 14.11 17.97
C ARG A 234 -23.59 13.37 17.84
N PHE A 235 -23.57 12.03 17.71
CA PHE A 235 -24.79 11.23 17.65
C PHE A 235 -25.61 11.33 18.96
N ILE A 236 -24.94 11.42 20.11
CA ILE A 236 -25.60 11.59 21.40
C ILE A 236 -26.31 12.95 21.47
N VAL A 237 -25.66 14.01 21.01
CA VAL A 237 -26.21 15.38 21.01
C VAL A 237 -27.42 15.52 20.08
N LEU A 238 -27.43 14.80 18.97
CA LEU A 238 -28.51 14.82 17.97
C LEU A 238 -29.72 13.94 18.33
N GLY A 239 -29.76 13.36 19.54
CA GLY A 239 -30.92 12.62 20.08
C GLY A 239 -30.90 11.13 19.74
N GLY A 240 -29.78 10.60 19.25
CA GLY A 240 -29.55 9.13 19.18
C GLY A 240 -29.38 8.58 20.58
N LYS A 241 -30.21 7.57 20.96
CA LYS A 241 -29.99 6.82 22.21
C LYS A 241 -28.56 6.25 22.24
N PRO A 242 -27.92 6.20 23.44
CA PRO A 242 -26.58 5.67 23.62
C PRO A 242 -26.40 4.22 23.16
#